data_10c393147851b5286f263f916baabcc1
#
_entry.id   10c393147851b5286f263f916baabcc1
#
_cell.length_a   1.000
_cell.length_b   1.000
_cell.length_c   1.000
_cell.angle_alpha   90.00
_cell.angle_beta   90.00
_cell.angle_gamma   90.00
#
_symmetry.space_group_name_H-M   'P 1'
#
loop_
_entity.id
_entity.type
_entity.pdbx_description
1 polymer ?
#
loop_
_entity_poly.entity_id
_entity_poly.type
_entity_poly.pdbx_seq_one_letter_code
_entity_poly.pdbx_strand_id
1 'polypeptide(L)'
;MSFSIELELQKFPLTVKLRDGKRATLRPLKKNDEKDFHKLFLGIPERERMFIKHRVTDIKVIREWCKKIDVGRNLPIVGVIGTKIVGVATLHQQLGGWRRHIGRVSVLVHPDYRGRGLATLLVETIADIARRAGLEKVEAEFIGEQDAAMKMFALLGFRKLVHLEEYVKDMQAISHDYVLMGLNLKVDEEYAGVGG
;
A
#
# COMPACT_ATOMS: atom_id res chain seq x y z
N MET A 1 -10.17 -23.20 1.09
CA MET A 1 -11.20 -22.30 0.52
C MET A 1 -10.52 -21.00 0.19
N SER A 2 -10.43 -20.61 -1.07
CA SER A 2 -9.93 -19.29 -1.45
C SER A 2 -10.99 -18.28 -0.99
N PHE A 3 -10.72 -17.55 0.08
CA PHE A 3 -11.52 -16.38 0.43
C PHE A 3 -11.31 -15.38 -0.72
N SER A 4 -12.36 -15.09 -1.45
CA SER A 4 -12.31 -14.11 -2.54
C SER A 4 -12.08 -12.73 -1.94
N ILE A 5 -11.14 -11.98 -2.52
CA ILE A 5 -10.95 -10.54 -2.20
C ILE A 5 -12.29 -9.80 -2.28
N GLU A 6 -13.16 -10.17 -3.21
CA GLU A 6 -14.49 -9.58 -3.37
C GLU A 6 -15.35 -9.68 -2.10
N LEU A 7 -15.24 -10.78 -1.34
CA LEU A 7 -15.95 -10.92 -0.07
C LEU A 7 -15.41 -9.93 0.98
N GLU A 8 -14.10 -9.73 1.04
CA GLU A 8 -13.51 -8.73 1.94
C GLU A 8 -13.92 -7.30 1.57
N LEU A 9 -14.10 -7.02 0.27
CA LEU A 9 -14.53 -5.71 -0.20
C LEU A 9 -15.98 -5.35 0.18
N GLN A 10 -16.82 -6.32 0.51
CA GLN A 10 -18.18 -6.06 1.01
C GLN A 10 -18.22 -5.37 2.37
N LYS A 11 -17.11 -5.41 3.13
CA LYS A 11 -17.00 -4.73 4.44
C LYS A 11 -16.81 -3.23 4.32
N PHE A 12 -16.48 -2.74 3.13
CA PHE A 12 -16.25 -1.31 2.89
C PHE A 12 -17.53 -0.56 2.55
N PRO A 13 -17.63 0.75 2.91
CA PRO A 13 -16.55 1.59 3.45
C PRO A 13 -16.31 1.39 4.96
N LEU A 14 -15.06 1.52 5.40
CA LEU A 14 -14.69 1.52 6.81
C LEU A 14 -14.45 2.95 7.30
N THR A 15 -15.04 3.33 8.43
CA THR A 15 -14.75 4.61 9.09
C THR A 15 -13.67 4.39 10.15
N VAL A 16 -12.57 5.12 10.04
CA VAL A 16 -11.44 5.05 10.97
C VAL A 16 -11.19 6.39 11.64
N LYS A 17 -10.68 6.37 12.88
CA LYS A 17 -10.29 7.56 13.63
C LYS A 17 -8.79 7.79 13.49
N LEU A 18 -8.40 8.98 13.07
CA LEU A 18 -7.02 9.42 12.97
C LEU A 18 -6.49 9.90 14.33
N ARG A 19 -5.16 10.02 14.46
CA ARG A 19 -4.51 10.47 15.70
C ARG A 19 -4.93 11.88 16.15
N ASP A 20 -5.27 12.76 15.20
CA ASP A 20 -5.78 14.11 15.45
C ASP A 20 -7.28 14.15 15.78
N GLY A 21 -7.92 13.00 15.98
CA GLY A 21 -9.35 12.86 16.28
C GLY A 21 -10.28 12.94 15.09
N LYS A 22 -9.80 13.33 13.90
CA LYS A 22 -10.61 13.37 12.69
C LYS A 22 -10.94 11.96 12.20
N ARG A 23 -12.01 11.85 11.42
CA ARG A 23 -12.42 10.61 10.79
C ARG A 23 -11.98 10.58 9.33
N ALA A 24 -11.54 9.42 8.89
CA ALA A 24 -11.33 9.12 7.49
C ALA A 24 -12.16 7.92 7.09
N THR A 25 -12.53 7.84 5.83
CA THR A 25 -13.21 6.68 5.24
C THR A 25 -12.22 5.94 4.38
N LEU A 26 -12.00 4.65 4.68
CA LEU A 26 -11.23 3.75 3.84
C LEU A 26 -12.18 2.99 2.92
N ARG A 27 -11.86 2.92 1.63
CA ARG A 27 -12.67 2.21 0.65
C ARG A 27 -11.87 1.85 -0.61
N PRO A 28 -12.31 0.87 -1.39
CA PRO A 28 -11.73 0.64 -2.71
C PRO A 28 -11.84 1.89 -3.60
N LEU A 29 -10.85 2.07 -4.48
CA LEU A 29 -10.89 3.06 -5.54
C LEU A 29 -12.04 2.75 -6.50
N LYS A 30 -12.74 3.78 -6.98
CA LYS A 30 -13.87 3.68 -7.91
C LYS A 30 -13.55 4.31 -9.26
N LYS A 31 -14.27 3.90 -10.30
CA LYS A 31 -14.10 4.45 -11.64
C LYS A 31 -14.27 5.98 -11.70
N ASN A 32 -15.15 6.52 -10.88
CA ASN A 32 -15.45 7.96 -10.87
C ASN A 32 -14.50 8.80 -10.01
N ASP A 33 -13.50 8.17 -9.37
CA ASP A 33 -12.53 8.86 -8.52
C ASP A 33 -11.39 9.55 -9.30
N GLU A 34 -11.36 9.45 -10.63
CA GLU A 34 -10.23 9.87 -11.46
C GLU A 34 -9.70 11.27 -11.14
N LYS A 35 -10.61 12.24 -10.95
CA LYS A 35 -10.25 13.64 -10.68
C LYS A 35 -9.61 13.81 -9.29
N ASP A 36 -10.22 13.23 -8.26
CA ASP A 36 -9.73 13.40 -6.89
C ASP A 36 -8.50 12.52 -6.62
N PHE A 37 -8.41 11.37 -7.28
CA PHE A 37 -7.22 10.54 -7.25
C PHE A 37 -6.04 11.20 -7.96
N HIS A 38 -6.28 11.89 -9.10
CA HIS A 38 -5.26 12.69 -9.76
C HIS A 38 -4.76 13.85 -8.88
N LYS A 39 -5.67 14.56 -8.19
CA LYS A 39 -5.29 15.62 -7.24
C LYS A 39 -4.38 15.11 -6.12
N LEU A 40 -4.60 13.90 -5.62
CA LEU A 40 -3.68 13.29 -4.65
C LEU A 40 -2.24 13.28 -5.21
N PHE A 41 -2.04 12.79 -6.43
CA PHE A 41 -0.70 12.72 -7.02
C PHE A 41 -0.11 14.09 -7.33
N LEU A 42 -0.92 15.05 -7.76
CA LEU A 42 -0.46 16.42 -7.99
C LEU A 42 0.03 17.10 -6.70
N GLY A 43 -0.54 16.74 -5.55
CA GLY A 43 -0.13 17.24 -4.25
C GLY A 43 1.17 16.60 -3.70
N ILE A 44 1.67 15.52 -4.32
CA ILE A 44 2.92 14.89 -3.90
C ILE A 44 4.11 15.70 -4.45
N PRO A 45 5.13 16.01 -3.64
CA PRO A 45 6.33 16.69 -4.11
C PRO A 45 7.00 15.95 -5.29
N GLU A 46 7.54 16.71 -6.24
CA GLU A 46 8.16 16.13 -7.43
C GLU A 46 9.27 15.15 -7.11
N ARG A 47 10.13 15.47 -6.14
CA ARG A 47 11.19 14.58 -5.66
C ARG A 47 10.71 13.20 -5.20
N GLU A 48 9.48 13.10 -4.67
CA GLU A 48 8.87 11.84 -4.27
C GLU A 48 8.20 11.14 -5.46
N ARG A 49 7.65 11.91 -6.42
CA ARG A 49 7.05 11.37 -7.64
C ARG A 49 8.07 10.73 -8.58
N MET A 50 9.35 11.12 -8.51
CA MET A 50 10.42 10.56 -9.35
C MET A 50 10.62 9.05 -9.16
N PHE A 51 10.15 8.49 -8.06
CA PHE A 51 10.18 7.05 -7.79
C PHE A 51 8.90 6.32 -8.23
N ILE A 52 7.88 7.05 -8.71
CA ILE A 52 6.65 6.45 -9.22
C ILE A 52 6.86 6.10 -10.69
N LYS A 53 6.76 4.82 -11.04
CA LYS A 53 7.02 4.27 -12.38
C LYS A 53 6.24 4.94 -13.52
N HIS A 54 5.10 5.54 -13.24
CA HIS A 54 4.18 6.10 -14.23
C HIS A 54 4.10 7.62 -14.11
N ARG A 55 3.81 8.30 -15.23
CA ARG A 55 3.54 9.76 -15.24
C ARG A 55 2.18 10.08 -14.60
N VAL A 56 2.13 10.00 -13.28
CA VAL A 56 0.90 10.22 -12.49
C VAL A 56 0.39 11.66 -12.54
N THR A 57 1.16 12.60 -13.09
CA THR A 57 0.73 13.96 -13.41
C THR A 57 -0.15 14.02 -14.66
N ASP A 58 -0.11 13.00 -15.52
CA ASP A 58 -1.01 12.91 -16.67
C ASP A 58 -2.33 12.26 -16.23
N ILE A 59 -3.41 13.02 -16.31
CA ILE A 59 -4.77 12.54 -15.98
C ILE A 59 -5.17 11.31 -16.80
N LYS A 60 -4.62 11.11 -18.00
CA LYS A 60 -4.92 9.94 -18.82
C LYS A 60 -4.45 8.66 -18.17
N VAL A 61 -3.28 8.67 -17.52
CA VAL A 61 -2.75 7.53 -16.77
C VAL A 61 -3.69 7.17 -15.61
N ILE A 62 -4.09 8.16 -14.83
CA ILE A 62 -4.99 7.97 -13.69
C ILE A 62 -6.38 7.47 -14.15
N ARG A 63 -6.89 8.01 -15.26
CA ARG A 63 -8.15 7.56 -15.85
C ARG A 63 -8.10 6.10 -16.27
N GLU A 64 -7.00 5.67 -16.90
CA GLU A 64 -6.80 4.27 -17.27
C GLU A 64 -6.76 3.36 -16.03
N TRP A 65 -6.09 3.78 -14.96
CA TRP A 65 -6.10 3.02 -13.72
C TRP A 65 -7.50 2.88 -13.12
N CYS A 66 -8.26 3.98 -13.07
CA CYS A 66 -9.64 3.95 -12.56
C CYS A 66 -10.58 3.11 -13.45
N LYS A 67 -10.37 3.09 -14.77
CA LYS A 67 -11.16 2.27 -15.70
C LYS A 67 -10.85 0.79 -15.63
N LYS A 68 -9.57 0.44 -15.45
CA LYS A 68 -9.05 -0.94 -15.53
C LYS A 68 -8.69 -1.49 -14.15
N ILE A 69 -9.51 -1.19 -13.13
CA ILE A 69 -9.30 -1.74 -11.78
C ILE A 69 -9.47 -3.27 -11.86
N ASP A 70 -8.37 -3.98 -11.61
CA ASP A 70 -8.35 -5.43 -11.46
C ASP A 70 -7.95 -5.74 -10.02
N VAL A 71 -8.95 -5.92 -9.17
CA VAL A 71 -8.75 -6.15 -7.73
C VAL A 71 -7.97 -7.44 -7.42
N GLY A 72 -7.95 -8.41 -8.34
CA GLY A 72 -7.17 -9.62 -8.21
C GLY A 72 -5.67 -9.39 -8.44
N ARG A 73 -5.29 -8.32 -9.14
CA ARG A 73 -3.89 -7.98 -9.41
C ARG A 73 -3.41 -6.74 -8.68
N ASN A 74 -4.25 -5.69 -8.65
CA ASN A 74 -3.94 -4.42 -8.03
C ASN A 74 -5.17 -3.90 -7.30
N LEU A 75 -5.17 -4.04 -5.99
CA LEU A 75 -6.26 -3.59 -5.13
C LEU A 75 -5.89 -2.27 -4.45
N PRO A 76 -6.31 -1.11 -4.98
CA PRO A 76 -6.13 0.17 -4.32
C PRO A 76 -7.24 0.43 -3.29
N ILE A 77 -6.87 0.67 -2.05
CA ILE A 77 -7.72 1.18 -0.97
C ILE A 77 -7.36 2.65 -0.74
N VAL A 78 -8.32 3.53 -0.90
CA VAL A 78 -8.13 4.98 -0.70
C VAL A 78 -8.62 5.43 0.66
N GLY A 79 -7.91 6.39 1.25
CA GLY A 79 -8.32 7.12 2.44
C GLY A 79 -8.94 8.45 2.06
N VAL A 80 -10.19 8.68 2.48
CA VAL A 80 -11.00 9.85 2.13
C VAL A 80 -11.29 10.66 3.38
N ILE A 81 -11.05 11.98 3.34
CA ILE A 81 -11.44 12.94 4.37
C ILE A 81 -12.35 13.99 3.73
N GLY A 82 -13.60 14.09 4.22
CA GLY A 82 -14.62 14.85 3.52
C GLY A 82 -14.89 14.26 2.13
N THR A 83 -14.61 15.02 1.08
CA THR A 83 -14.74 14.60 -0.32
C THR A 83 -13.39 14.29 -0.99
N LYS A 84 -12.27 14.51 -0.30
CA LYS A 84 -10.93 14.44 -0.88
C LYS A 84 -10.29 13.07 -0.64
N ILE A 85 -9.71 12.48 -1.67
CA ILE A 85 -8.78 11.36 -1.53
C ILE A 85 -7.44 11.93 -1.06
N VAL A 86 -7.01 11.51 0.13
CA VAL A 86 -5.80 12.05 0.78
C VAL A 86 -4.71 11.00 1.00
N GLY A 87 -4.99 9.75 0.66
CA GLY A 87 -4.01 8.67 0.68
C GLY A 87 -4.52 7.45 -0.06
N VAL A 88 -3.60 6.56 -0.40
CA VAL A 88 -3.88 5.27 -1.02
C VAL A 88 -2.86 4.25 -0.56
N ALA A 89 -3.31 3.03 -0.29
CA ALA A 89 -2.44 1.85 -0.27
C ALA A 89 -2.92 0.85 -1.31
N THR A 90 -1.98 0.19 -1.97
CA THR A 90 -2.31 -0.78 -3.02
C THR A 90 -1.66 -2.12 -2.70
N LEU A 91 -2.46 -3.18 -2.75
CA LEU A 91 -1.97 -4.55 -2.77
C LEU A 91 -1.74 -4.96 -4.22
N HIS A 92 -0.48 -5.26 -4.56
CA HIS A 92 -0.09 -5.82 -5.85
C HIS A 92 0.10 -7.33 -5.69
N GLN A 93 -0.49 -8.12 -6.59
CA GLN A 93 -0.48 -9.57 -6.55
C GLN A 93 0.01 -10.16 -7.87
N GLN A 94 0.68 -11.30 -7.78
CA GLN A 94 0.98 -12.17 -8.92
C GLN A 94 0.03 -13.38 -8.86
N LEU A 95 -0.78 -13.57 -9.93
CA LEU A 95 -1.76 -14.65 -9.96
C LEU A 95 -1.15 -16.02 -10.31
N GLY A 96 0.14 -16.09 -10.58
CA GLY A 96 0.84 -17.30 -10.95
C GLY A 96 2.31 -17.30 -10.59
N GLY A 97 2.98 -18.43 -10.84
CA GLY A 97 4.40 -18.58 -10.57
C GLY A 97 4.74 -18.85 -9.10
N TRP A 98 6.02 -18.89 -8.82
CA TRP A 98 6.59 -19.25 -7.51
C TRP A 98 6.43 -18.17 -6.42
N ARG A 99 6.06 -16.94 -6.80
CA ARG A 99 5.76 -15.83 -5.87
C ARG A 99 4.27 -15.55 -5.68
N ARG A 100 3.36 -16.39 -6.16
CA ARG A 100 1.90 -16.17 -6.10
C ARG A 100 1.34 -16.02 -4.67
N HIS A 101 2.07 -16.49 -3.67
CA HIS A 101 1.71 -16.42 -2.26
C HIS A 101 2.24 -15.14 -1.56
N ILE A 102 2.94 -14.28 -2.31
CA ILE A 102 3.54 -13.04 -1.80
C ILE A 102 2.84 -11.85 -2.47
N GLY A 103 2.26 -10.97 -1.65
CA GLY A 103 1.78 -9.67 -2.10
C GLY A 103 2.82 -8.58 -1.91
N ARG A 104 2.72 -7.50 -2.66
CA ARG A 104 3.50 -6.29 -2.42
C ARG A 104 2.56 -5.15 -2.06
N VAL A 105 2.86 -4.43 -0.98
CA VAL A 105 2.11 -3.25 -0.56
C VAL A 105 2.88 -1.98 -0.89
N SER A 106 2.19 -1.01 -1.46
CA SER A 106 2.67 0.36 -1.60
C SER A 106 1.69 1.29 -0.89
N VAL A 107 2.19 2.40 -0.31
CA VAL A 107 1.35 3.40 0.35
C VAL A 107 1.83 4.81 0.02
N LEU A 108 0.88 5.70 -0.16
CA LEU A 108 1.11 7.12 -0.42
C LEU A 108 0.09 7.95 0.35
N VAL A 109 0.55 8.98 1.05
CA VAL A 109 -0.31 9.94 1.75
C VAL A 109 0.09 11.36 1.37
N HIS A 110 -0.91 12.18 1.05
CA HIS A 110 -0.73 13.60 0.74
C HIS A 110 0.01 14.29 1.90
N PRO A 111 1.02 15.13 1.64
CA PRO A 111 1.86 15.75 2.67
C PRO A 111 1.07 16.42 3.80
N ASP A 112 0.02 17.18 3.49
CA ASP A 112 -0.81 17.89 4.49
C ASP A 112 -1.57 16.95 5.45
N TYR A 113 -1.62 15.66 5.16
CA TYR A 113 -2.34 14.65 5.95
C TYR A 113 -1.42 13.63 6.61
N ARG A 114 -0.09 13.79 6.48
CA ARG A 114 0.91 12.92 7.13
C ARG A 114 0.93 13.14 8.65
N GLY A 115 1.56 12.22 9.36
CA GLY A 115 1.69 12.28 10.82
C GLY A 115 0.41 11.94 11.59
N ARG A 116 -0.72 11.71 10.92
CA ARG A 116 -2.03 11.45 11.54
C ARG A 116 -2.38 9.97 11.65
N GLY A 117 -1.48 9.07 11.28
CA GLY A 117 -1.70 7.62 11.33
C GLY A 117 -2.43 7.02 10.14
N LEU A 118 -2.79 7.80 9.10
CA LEU A 118 -3.54 7.31 7.94
C LEU A 118 -2.76 6.23 7.18
N ALA A 119 -1.45 6.41 6.96
CA ALA A 119 -0.62 5.40 6.28
C ALA A 119 -0.63 4.07 7.02
N THR A 120 -0.48 4.09 8.35
CA THR A 120 -0.54 2.91 9.21
C THR A 120 -1.87 2.16 9.01
N LEU A 121 -3.00 2.86 9.14
CA LEU A 121 -4.33 2.26 8.97
C LEU A 121 -4.56 1.68 7.57
N LEU A 122 -4.05 2.35 6.54
CA LEU A 122 -4.13 1.85 5.16
C LEU A 122 -3.31 0.57 4.97
N VAL A 123 -2.08 0.52 5.50
CA VAL A 123 -1.21 -0.66 5.39
C VAL A 123 -1.76 -1.83 6.20
N GLU A 124 -2.25 -1.59 7.42
CA GLU A 124 -2.93 -2.60 8.24
C GLU A 124 -4.13 -3.19 7.51
N THR A 125 -4.97 -2.33 6.91
CA THR A 125 -6.12 -2.77 6.12
C THR A 125 -5.71 -3.66 4.95
N ILE A 126 -4.66 -3.29 4.22
CA ILE A 126 -4.12 -4.10 3.11
C ILE A 126 -3.56 -5.44 3.62
N ALA A 127 -2.82 -5.42 4.73
CA ALA A 127 -2.27 -6.66 5.31
C ALA A 127 -3.37 -7.62 5.76
N ASP A 128 -4.46 -7.10 6.33
CA ASP A 128 -5.62 -7.91 6.73
C ASP A 128 -6.35 -8.50 5.52
N ILE A 129 -6.55 -7.71 4.47
CA ILE A 129 -7.12 -8.22 3.21
C ILE A 129 -6.22 -9.31 2.63
N ALA A 130 -4.91 -9.08 2.56
CA ALA A 130 -3.93 -10.02 2.04
C ALA A 130 -3.96 -11.35 2.80
N ARG A 131 -3.99 -11.30 4.15
CA ARG A 131 -4.08 -12.48 5.02
C ARG A 131 -5.35 -13.28 4.74
N ARG A 132 -6.49 -12.61 4.67
CA ARG A 132 -7.81 -13.25 4.40
C ARG A 132 -7.93 -13.77 2.97
N ALA A 133 -7.25 -13.14 2.02
CA ALA A 133 -7.13 -13.62 0.64
C ALA A 133 -6.20 -14.84 0.49
N GLY A 134 -5.56 -15.28 1.59
CA GLY A 134 -4.71 -16.46 1.61
C GLY A 134 -3.26 -16.21 1.18
N LEU A 135 -2.83 -14.94 1.14
CA LEU A 135 -1.41 -14.64 0.97
C LEU A 135 -0.64 -15.00 2.25
N GLU A 136 0.57 -15.48 2.07
CA GLU A 136 1.42 -15.90 3.19
C GLU A 136 2.35 -14.78 3.65
N LYS A 137 2.68 -13.88 2.74
CA LYS A 137 3.61 -12.77 2.99
C LYS A 137 3.17 -11.52 2.27
N VAL A 138 3.55 -10.37 2.81
CA VAL A 138 3.54 -9.10 2.09
C VAL A 138 4.90 -8.44 2.17
N GLU A 139 5.31 -7.82 1.07
CA GLU A 139 6.57 -7.10 0.93
C GLU A 139 6.30 -5.63 0.67
N ALA A 140 7.26 -4.77 1.02
CA ALA A 140 7.27 -3.35 0.69
C ALA A 140 8.67 -2.94 0.29
N GLU A 141 8.78 -2.12 -0.77
CA GLU A 141 10.03 -1.63 -1.34
C GLU A 141 10.23 -0.17 -0.97
N PHE A 142 11.46 0.20 -0.62
CA PHE A 142 11.85 1.55 -0.23
C PHE A 142 13.16 1.95 -0.89
N ILE A 143 13.36 3.25 -1.03
CA ILE A 143 14.68 3.85 -1.21
C ILE A 143 15.25 4.25 0.15
N GLY A 144 16.59 4.33 0.27
CA GLY A 144 17.29 4.55 1.54
C GLY A 144 16.83 5.77 2.32
N GLU A 145 16.40 6.83 1.63
CA GLU A 145 15.95 8.08 2.22
C GLU A 145 14.56 8.03 2.86
N GLN A 146 13.83 6.93 2.71
CA GLN A 146 12.46 6.77 3.23
C GLN A 146 12.41 6.26 4.69
N ASP A 147 13.31 6.70 5.54
CA ASP A 147 13.42 6.26 6.94
C ASP A 147 12.11 6.30 7.72
N ALA A 148 11.34 7.37 7.58
CA ALA A 148 10.08 7.53 8.30
C ALA A 148 9.05 6.45 7.89
N ALA A 149 9.01 6.11 6.60
CA ALA A 149 8.15 5.04 6.09
C ALA A 149 8.64 3.68 6.58
N MET A 150 9.94 3.39 6.50
CA MET A 150 10.52 2.13 6.99
C MET A 150 10.28 1.93 8.49
N LYS A 151 10.43 2.98 9.31
CA LYS A 151 10.10 2.93 10.75
C LYS A 151 8.62 2.61 10.97
N MET A 152 7.71 3.21 10.21
CA MET A 152 6.28 2.92 10.31
C MET A 152 5.99 1.46 9.94
N PHE A 153 6.59 0.93 8.87
CA PHE A 153 6.43 -0.47 8.49
C PHE A 153 7.03 -1.42 9.54
N ALA A 154 8.18 -1.07 10.14
CA ALA A 154 8.77 -1.85 11.24
C ALA A 154 7.84 -1.95 12.45
N LEU A 155 7.13 -0.86 12.82
CA LEU A 155 6.12 -0.88 13.88
C LEU A 155 4.91 -1.78 13.56
N LEU A 156 4.64 -2.03 12.28
CA LEU A 156 3.62 -2.97 11.80
C LEU A 156 4.13 -4.41 11.70
N GLY A 157 5.36 -4.68 12.13
CA GLY A 157 5.95 -6.02 12.15
C GLY A 157 6.73 -6.39 10.89
N PHE A 158 6.86 -5.49 9.92
CA PHE A 158 7.72 -5.73 8.76
C PHE A 158 9.20 -5.75 9.20
N ARG A 159 9.95 -6.69 8.66
CA ARG A 159 11.39 -6.82 8.91
C ARG A 159 12.16 -6.54 7.63
N LYS A 160 13.33 -5.91 7.75
CA LYS A 160 14.24 -5.72 6.63
C LYS A 160 14.73 -7.08 6.14
N LEU A 161 14.52 -7.38 4.86
CA LEU A 161 14.93 -8.61 4.19
C LEU A 161 16.21 -8.40 3.39
N VAL A 162 16.31 -7.26 2.70
CA VAL A 162 17.44 -6.92 1.83
C VAL A 162 17.74 -5.43 1.96
N HIS A 163 19.03 -5.09 1.89
CA HIS A 163 19.54 -3.73 1.69
C HIS A 163 20.66 -3.80 0.65
N LEU A 164 20.52 -3.06 -0.43
CA LEU A 164 21.50 -2.99 -1.51
C LEU A 164 21.85 -1.52 -1.73
N GLU A 165 23.13 -1.19 -1.54
CA GLU A 165 23.64 0.16 -1.71
C GLU A 165 23.64 0.56 -3.18
N GLU A 166 23.25 1.80 -3.50
CA GLU A 166 23.26 2.40 -4.84
C GLU A 166 22.62 1.54 -5.95
N TYR A 167 21.65 0.70 -5.61
CA TYR A 167 21.11 -0.34 -6.48
C TYR A 167 20.03 0.14 -7.45
N VAL A 168 19.25 1.15 -7.06
CA VAL A 168 18.16 1.70 -7.88
C VAL A 168 18.48 3.13 -8.30
N LYS A 169 17.83 3.58 -9.39
CA LYS A 169 17.97 4.95 -9.88
C LYS A 169 16.65 5.66 -9.96
N ASP A 170 16.66 6.94 -9.66
CA ASP A 170 15.54 7.83 -9.94
C ASP A 170 15.45 8.21 -11.44
N MET A 171 14.47 9.04 -11.79
CA MET A 171 14.28 9.51 -13.17
C MET A 171 15.41 10.44 -13.66
N GLN A 172 16.27 10.94 -12.76
CA GLN A 172 17.45 11.75 -13.08
C GLN A 172 18.73 10.90 -13.15
N ALA A 173 18.59 9.58 -13.09
CA ALA A 173 19.69 8.60 -13.08
C ALA A 173 20.61 8.69 -11.84
N ILE A 174 20.14 9.32 -10.76
CA ILE A 174 20.84 9.34 -9.46
C ILE A 174 20.60 7.99 -8.77
N SER A 175 21.68 7.38 -8.28
CA SER A 175 21.62 6.11 -7.56
C SER A 175 21.14 6.30 -6.13
N HIS A 176 20.37 5.33 -5.65
CA HIS A 176 19.81 5.27 -4.29
C HIS A 176 19.91 3.85 -3.77
N ASP A 177 19.97 3.72 -2.46
CA ASP A 177 19.87 2.43 -1.80
C ASP A 177 18.48 1.83 -2.02
N TYR A 178 18.44 0.52 -2.20
CA TYR A 178 17.20 -0.25 -2.26
C TYR A 178 17.02 -1.06 -0.98
N VAL A 179 15.87 -0.94 -0.36
CA VAL A 179 15.49 -1.70 0.84
C VAL A 179 14.20 -2.46 0.59
N LEU A 180 14.23 -3.78 0.81
CA LEU A 180 13.06 -4.64 0.82
C LEU A 180 12.71 -4.99 2.27
N MET A 181 11.46 -4.78 2.65
CA MET A 181 10.92 -5.23 3.92
C MET A 181 9.80 -6.24 3.69
N GLY A 182 9.60 -7.16 4.63
CA GLY A 182 8.56 -8.19 4.53
C GLY A 182 7.90 -8.50 5.86
N LEU A 183 6.62 -8.88 5.78
CA LEU A 183 5.80 -9.33 6.89
C LEU A 183 5.24 -10.72 6.58
N ASN A 184 5.42 -11.69 7.50
CA ASN A 184 4.73 -12.97 7.46
C ASN A 184 3.28 -12.77 7.93
N LEU A 185 2.32 -13.24 7.12
CA LEU A 185 0.89 -13.17 7.42
C LEU A 185 0.37 -14.45 8.08
N LYS A 186 1.03 -15.60 7.85
CA LYS A 186 0.75 -16.83 8.58
C LYS A 186 1.33 -16.69 9.98
N VAL A 187 0.49 -16.91 11.00
CA VAL A 187 0.95 -17.20 12.35
C VAL A 187 1.27 -18.70 12.34
N ASP A 188 2.47 -19.07 12.74
CA ASP A 188 2.85 -20.48 12.95
C ASP A 188 1.99 -21.03 14.09
N GLU A 189 0.83 -21.61 13.78
CA GLU A 189 0.00 -22.33 14.76
C GLU A 189 0.64 -23.65 15.19
N GLU A 190 1.71 -24.09 14.54
CA GLU A 190 2.37 -25.37 14.84
C GLU A 190 3.18 -25.40 16.14
N TYR A 191 3.45 -24.28 16.80
CA TYR A 191 4.22 -24.25 18.06
C TYR A 191 3.38 -24.04 19.32
N ALA A 192 2.07 -23.89 19.24
CA ALA A 192 1.20 -23.72 20.40
C ALA A 192 0.72 -25.04 21.05
N GLY A 193 1.15 -26.19 20.53
CA GLY A 193 0.59 -27.50 20.89
C GLY A 193 1.55 -28.53 21.49
N VAL A 194 2.81 -28.20 21.78
CA VAL A 194 3.74 -29.17 22.41
C VAL A 194 4.33 -28.60 23.69
N GLY A 195 3.57 -28.71 24.75
CA GLY A 195 3.97 -28.32 26.10
C GLY A 195 2.92 -28.79 27.11
N GLY A 196 2.77 -30.07 27.24
CA GLY A 196 2.00 -30.74 28.28
C GLY A 196 2.73 -31.96 28.76
#